data_98e433c97d2de0fe79e19fb061635888
#
_entry.id   98e433c97d2de0fe79e19fb061635888
#
_cell.length_a   1.000
_cell.length_b   1.000
_cell.length_c   1.000
_cell.angle_alpha   90.00
_cell.angle_beta   90.00
_cell.angle_gamma   90.00
#
_symmetry.space_group_name_H-M   'P 1'
#
loop_
_entity.id
_entity.type
_entity.pdbx_description
1 polymer ?
#
loop_
_entity_poly.entity_id
_entity_poly.type
_entity_poly.pdbx_seq_one_letter_code
_entity_poly.pdbx_strand_id
1 'polypeptide(L)'
;METKNLCYPSKKSFPSISITGEECHFTCTHCNHKYLRYMIHVTQENLYQKAIELHNKGVKGFLISGGLDENGKVPVDYSILEKIKRETSLIINLHSGFLTKEDAKNIKKSGIDAVSVDFVGSNDTIKNILKMPFKVSDYENTVRYLVEEGVNVVPHICVGLDRGKVIGEYNAVEILKKYPINSLTLLVLIKNEFKDKDNIIYDIESIKEFFLHVRKSFPDTILSLGCMRPRIRELDEIAPIFDNIVNPSKNMIKFIRNKESIVITKVCCSVC
;
A
#
# COMPACT_ATOMS: atom_id res chain seq x y z
N MET A 1 -2.45 13.56 24.49
CA MET A 1 -1.48 12.53 24.09
C MET A 1 -1.93 11.97 22.77
N GLU A 2 -1.08 12.00 21.76
CA GLU A 2 -1.39 11.39 20.47
C GLU A 2 -1.36 9.86 20.60
N THR A 3 -2.26 9.19 19.89
CA THR A 3 -2.31 7.73 19.89
C THR A 3 -1.57 7.18 18.66
N LYS A 4 -0.68 6.22 18.86
CA LYS A 4 0.04 5.53 17.78
C LYS A 4 -0.44 4.10 17.65
N ASN A 5 -0.69 3.66 16.43
CA ASN A 5 -1.06 2.28 16.16
C ASN A 5 0.17 1.46 15.73
N LEU A 6 0.44 0.38 16.45
CA LEU A 6 1.44 -0.61 16.04
C LEU A 6 0.71 -1.78 15.38
N CYS A 7 0.86 -1.90 14.07
CA CYS A 7 0.10 -2.84 13.25
C CYS A 7 0.94 -4.09 12.98
N TYR A 8 0.42 -5.27 13.34
CA TYR A 8 1.09 -6.57 13.17
C TYR A 8 0.23 -7.52 12.32
N PRO A 9 0.06 -7.23 11.01
CA PRO A 9 -0.64 -8.15 10.12
C PRO A 9 0.11 -9.46 10.00
N SER A 10 -0.64 -10.56 9.89
CA SER A 10 -0.07 -11.90 9.70
C SER A 10 -1.01 -12.75 8.84
N LYS A 11 -0.50 -13.88 8.33
CA LYS A 11 -1.34 -14.85 7.60
C LYS A 11 -2.53 -15.38 8.42
N LYS A 12 -2.48 -15.28 9.76
CA LYS A 12 -3.56 -15.72 10.65
C LYS A 12 -4.54 -14.61 11.03
N SER A 13 -4.19 -13.34 10.84
CA SER A 13 -5.03 -12.22 11.26
C SER A 13 -5.48 -11.33 10.11
N PHE A 14 -4.62 -11.09 9.12
CA PHE A 14 -4.88 -10.30 7.93
C PHE A 14 -4.01 -10.80 6.77
N PRO A 15 -4.36 -11.94 6.15
CA PRO A 15 -3.60 -12.51 5.04
C PRO A 15 -3.65 -11.64 3.79
N SER A 16 -2.64 -11.78 2.93
CA SER A 16 -2.64 -11.25 1.57
C SER A 16 -3.00 -12.35 0.59
N ILE A 17 -3.94 -12.08 -0.30
CA ILE A 17 -4.45 -13.00 -1.32
C ILE A 17 -4.04 -12.46 -2.70
N SER A 18 -3.45 -13.33 -3.54
CA SER A 18 -3.26 -13.06 -4.96
C SER A 18 -4.28 -13.83 -5.77
N ILE A 19 -5.05 -13.10 -6.60
CA ILE A 19 -6.06 -13.69 -7.50
C ILE A 19 -5.50 -14.11 -8.85
N THR A 20 -4.24 -13.79 -9.12
CA THR A 20 -3.52 -14.14 -10.36
C THR A 20 -2.40 -15.16 -10.12
N GLY A 21 -2.32 -15.74 -8.91
CA GLY A 21 -1.15 -16.56 -8.53
C GLY A 21 0.13 -15.73 -8.53
N GLU A 22 1.14 -16.14 -9.30
CA GLU A 22 2.40 -15.42 -9.49
C GLU A 22 2.44 -14.63 -10.80
N GLU A 23 1.40 -14.69 -11.62
CA GLU A 23 1.37 -14.05 -12.92
C GLU A 23 1.15 -12.55 -12.82
N CYS A 24 1.89 -11.80 -13.65
CA CYS A 24 1.77 -10.35 -13.82
C CYS A 24 2.23 -10.00 -15.24
N HIS A 25 1.50 -9.14 -15.93
CA HIS A 25 1.88 -8.71 -17.28
C HIS A 25 3.19 -7.92 -17.30
N PHE A 26 3.52 -7.19 -16.23
CA PHE A 26 4.69 -6.32 -16.16
C PHE A 26 5.85 -6.95 -15.39
N THR A 27 7.09 -6.64 -15.81
CA THR A 27 8.34 -7.11 -15.21
C THR A 27 9.08 -5.95 -14.54
N CYS A 28 8.46 -5.33 -13.54
CA CYS A 28 9.04 -4.20 -12.80
C CYS A 28 10.38 -4.60 -12.16
N THR A 29 11.41 -3.76 -12.35
CA THR A 29 12.77 -4.08 -11.89
C THR A 29 12.85 -4.28 -10.37
N HIS A 30 12.06 -3.54 -9.60
CA HIS A 30 12.03 -3.59 -8.13
C HIS A 30 11.25 -4.78 -7.54
N CYS A 31 10.33 -5.37 -8.30
CA CYS A 31 9.40 -6.39 -7.81
C CYS A 31 9.66 -7.78 -8.43
N ASN A 32 9.71 -7.85 -9.77
CA ASN A 32 9.90 -9.09 -10.54
C ASN A 32 9.01 -10.25 -10.02
N HIS A 33 7.72 -9.97 -9.76
CA HIS A 33 6.68 -10.88 -9.26
C HIS A 33 6.95 -11.50 -7.87
N LYS A 34 8.05 -11.16 -7.22
CA LYS A 34 8.49 -11.80 -5.97
C LYS A 34 7.46 -11.69 -4.85
N TYR A 35 6.76 -10.58 -4.74
CA TYR A 35 5.79 -10.39 -3.67
C TYR A 35 4.57 -11.30 -3.81
N LEU A 36 4.17 -11.66 -5.03
CA LEU A 36 3.04 -12.55 -5.30
C LEU A 36 3.27 -13.96 -4.73
N ARG A 37 4.52 -14.44 -4.74
CA ARG A 37 4.89 -15.80 -4.24
C ARG A 37 4.55 -16.02 -2.77
N TYR A 38 4.53 -14.96 -1.98
CA TYR A 38 4.27 -15.06 -0.54
C TYR A 38 2.79 -14.91 -0.17
N MET A 39 1.94 -14.56 -1.14
CA MET A 39 0.50 -14.43 -0.97
C MET A 39 -0.19 -15.80 -0.99
N ILE A 40 -1.41 -15.86 -0.48
CA ILE A 40 -2.27 -17.01 -0.67
C ILE A 40 -2.84 -16.93 -2.08
N HIS A 41 -2.56 -17.93 -2.92
CA HIS A 41 -3.08 -17.97 -4.29
C HIS A 41 -4.53 -18.48 -4.28
N VAL A 42 -5.42 -17.70 -4.89
CA VAL A 42 -6.84 -18.01 -4.99
C VAL A 42 -7.32 -17.56 -6.37
N THR A 43 -8.10 -18.39 -7.07
CA THR A 43 -8.73 -17.97 -8.31
C THR A 43 -10.00 -17.15 -8.04
N GLN A 44 -10.52 -16.45 -9.06
CA GLN A 44 -11.79 -15.69 -8.93
C GLN A 44 -12.93 -16.59 -8.45
N GLU A 45 -13.06 -17.78 -9.01
CA GLU A 45 -14.13 -18.75 -8.69
C GLU A 45 -14.08 -19.20 -7.23
N ASN A 46 -12.88 -19.27 -6.66
CA ASN A 46 -12.65 -19.75 -5.28
C ASN A 46 -12.57 -18.62 -4.25
N LEU A 47 -12.54 -17.35 -4.68
CA LEU A 47 -12.36 -16.21 -3.79
C LEU A 47 -13.44 -16.11 -2.72
N TYR A 48 -14.70 -16.29 -3.10
CA TYR A 48 -15.82 -16.27 -2.16
C TYR A 48 -15.68 -17.39 -1.10
N GLN A 49 -15.43 -18.62 -1.53
CA GLN A 49 -15.25 -19.74 -0.59
C GLN A 49 -14.08 -19.52 0.36
N LYS A 50 -12.97 -18.97 -0.16
CA LYS A 50 -11.80 -18.63 0.66
C LYS A 50 -12.13 -17.55 1.70
N ALA A 51 -12.90 -16.55 1.34
CA ALA A 51 -13.35 -15.51 2.27
C ALA A 51 -14.22 -16.09 3.40
N ILE A 52 -15.17 -16.99 3.08
CA ILE A 52 -15.98 -17.68 4.11
C ILE A 52 -15.11 -18.54 5.03
N GLU A 53 -14.12 -19.25 4.49
CA GLU A 53 -13.17 -20.03 5.30
C GLU A 53 -12.41 -19.11 6.28
N LEU A 54 -11.93 -17.94 5.81
CA LEU A 54 -11.23 -16.98 6.65
C LEU A 54 -12.15 -16.38 7.72
N HIS A 55 -13.38 -16.04 7.36
CA HIS A 55 -14.39 -15.54 8.29
C HIS A 55 -14.66 -16.56 9.42
N ASN A 56 -14.89 -17.82 9.08
CA ASN A 56 -15.15 -18.89 10.05
C ASN A 56 -13.95 -19.19 10.95
N LYS A 57 -12.72 -18.88 10.51
CA LYS A 57 -11.49 -18.94 11.32
C LYS A 57 -11.29 -17.71 12.21
N GLY A 58 -12.21 -16.73 12.20
CA GLY A 58 -12.11 -15.51 13.00
C GLY A 58 -11.04 -14.53 12.53
N VAL A 59 -10.66 -14.60 11.24
CA VAL A 59 -9.75 -13.65 10.62
C VAL A 59 -10.43 -12.27 10.53
N LYS A 60 -9.71 -11.20 10.81
CA LYS A 60 -10.27 -9.83 10.80
C LYS A 60 -10.60 -9.31 9.41
N GLY A 61 -9.81 -9.71 8.43
CA GLY A 61 -9.93 -9.26 7.05
C GLY A 61 -8.77 -9.75 6.21
N PHE A 62 -8.67 -9.28 4.98
CA PHE A 62 -7.58 -9.63 4.08
C PHE A 62 -7.25 -8.51 3.08
N LEU A 63 -6.02 -8.52 2.62
CA LEU A 63 -5.61 -7.78 1.45
C LEU A 63 -5.86 -8.65 0.22
N ILE A 64 -6.63 -8.16 -0.74
CA ILE A 64 -6.72 -8.74 -2.08
C ILE A 64 -5.85 -7.97 -3.05
N SER A 65 -5.07 -8.66 -3.83
CA SER A 65 -4.17 -8.13 -4.84
C SER A 65 -3.95 -9.18 -5.92
N GLY A 66 -2.97 -8.96 -6.76
CA GLY A 66 -2.53 -9.86 -7.83
C GLY A 66 -1.50 -9.18 -8.71
N GLY A 67 -1.04 -9.87 -9.72
CA GLY A 67 -0.34 -9.23 -10.82
C GLY A 67 -1.30 -8.37 -11.64
N LEU A 68 -0.75 -7.38 -12.31
CA LEU A 68 -1.49 -6.48 -13.17
C LEU A 68 -1.70 -7.13 -14.55
N ASP A 69 -2.86 -6.90 -15.14
CA ASP A 69 -3.16 -7.21 -16.55
C ASP A 69 -2.47 -6.21 -17.50
N GLU A 70 -2.75 -6.29 -18.79
CA GLU A 70 -2.23 -5.38 -19.82
C GLU A 70 -2.65 -3.93 -19.64
N ASN A 71 -3.78 -3.69 -18.96
CA ASN A 71 -4.29 -2.36 -18.63
C ASN A 71 -3.73 -1.82 -17.30
N GLY A 72 -2.84 -2.57 -16.65
CA GLY A 72 -2.24 -2.21 -15.37
C GLY A 72 -3.17 -2.35 -14.17
N LYS A 73 -4.21 -3.18 -14.28
CA LYS A 73 -5.21 -3.41 -13.25
C LYS A 73 -5.11 -4.83 -12.68
N VAL A 74 -5.38 -5.00 -11.40
CA VAL A 74 -5.64 -6.31 -10.80
C VAL A 74 -7.03 -6.78 -11.23
N PRO A 75 -7.16 -7.91 -11.95
CA PRO A 75 -8.43 -8.34 -12.56
C PRO A 75 -9.38 -8.98 -11.53
N VAL A 76 -9.97 -8.18 -10.65
CA VAL A 76 -10.90 -8.65 -9.62
C VAL A 76 -12.36 -8.47 -10.04
N ASP A 77 -13.21 -9.47 -9.76
CA ASP A 77 -14.65 -9.36 -9.89
C ASP A 77 -15.26 -8.68 -8.65
N TYR A 78 -15.68 -7.43 -8.82
CA TYR A 78 -16.25 -6.63 -7.74
C TYR A 78 -17.58 -7.19 -7.21
N SER A 79 -18.32 -7.96 -7.98
CA SER A 79 -19.57 -8.59 -7.54
C SER A 79 -19.33 -9.67 -6.49
N ILE A 80 -18.19 -10.37 -6.57
CA ILE A 80 -17.75 -11.31 -5.54
C ILE A 80 -17.42 -10.57 -4.25
N LEU A 81 -16.74 -9.42 -4.35
CA LEU A 81 -16.43 -8.60 -3.16
C LEU A 81 -17.70 -8.07 -2.49
N GLU A 82 -18.69 -7.59 -3.28
CA GLU A 82 -20.00 -7.17 -2.79
C GLU A 82 -20.68 -8.30 -2.01
N LYS A 83 -20.68 -9.52 -2.58
CA LYS A 83 -21.24 -10.70 -1.91
C LYS A 83 -20.53 -11.02 -0.59
N ILE A 84 -19.19 -11.00 -0.57
CA ILE A 84 -18.41 -11.24 0.64
C ILE A 84 -18.73 -10.18 1.71
N LYS A 85 -18.79 -8.91 1.35
CA LYS A 85 -19.10 -7.83 2.30
C LYS A 85 -20.50 -7.93 2.87
N ARG A 86 -21.48 -8.37 2.08
CA ARG A 86 -22.85 -8.58 2.54
C ARG A 86 -22.97 -9.75 3.53
N GLU A 87 -22.18 -10.81 3.36
CA GLU A 87 -22.33 -12.07 4.08
C GLU A 87 -21.30 -12.26 5.21
N THR A 88 -20.34 -11.36 5.33
CA THR A 88 -19.28 -11.45 6.36
C THR A 88 -18.97 -10.07 6.95
N SER A 89 -18.32 -10.08 8.11
CA SER A 89 -17.75 -8.89 8.76
C SER A 89 -16.27 -8.63 8.38
N LEU A 90 -15.78 -9.28 7.33
CA LEU A 90 -14.37 -9.16 6.93
C LEU A 90 -14.05 -7.76 6.44
N ILE A 91 -12.94 -7.23 6.91
CA ILE A 91 -12.33 -6.01 6.39
C ILE A 91 -11.59 -6.36 5.11
N ILE A 92 -11.92 -5.70 3.99
CA ILE A 92 -11.31 -5.94 2.68
C ILE A 92 -10.54 -4.69 2.25
N ASN A 93 -9.22 -4.85 2.05
CA ASN A 93 -8.37 -3.88 1.39
C ASN A 93 -8.02 -4.40 -0.01
N LEU A 94 -8.34 -3.64 -1.05
CA LEU A 94 -7.97 -3.96 -2.43
C LEU A 94 -6.72 -3.18 -2.85
N HIS A 95 -5.69 -3.86 -3.31
CA HIS A 95 -4.56 -3.23 -4.01
C HIS A 95 -4.79 -3.35 -5.52
N SER A 96 -5.27 -2.29 -6.15
CA SER A 96 -6.02 -2.37 -7.40
C SER A 96 -5.21 -2.21 -8.69
N GLY A 97 -4.07 -1.52 -8.65
CA GLY A 97 -3.46 -0.96 -9.88
C GLY A 97 -4.27 0.22 -10.43
N PHE A 98 -4.24 0.43 -11.76
CA PHE A 98 -4.97 1.51 -12.41
C PHE A 98 -6.46 1.19 -12.57
N LEU A 99 -7.29 2.21 -12.42
CA LEU A 99 -8.75 2.06 -12.45
C LEU A 99 -9.37 3.05 -13.41
N THR A 100 -10.48 2.62 -14.02
CA THR A 100 -11.40 3.49 -14.76
C THR A 100 -12.43 4.10 -13.81
N LYS A 101 -13.17 5.10 -14.29
CA LYS A 101 -14.29 5.67 -13.53
C LYS A 101 -15.38 4.63 -13.22
N GLU A 102 -15.61 3.68 -14.13
CA GLU A 102 -16.57 2.59 -13.92
C GLU A 102 -16.09 1.60 -12.86
N ASP A 103 -14.77 1.30 -12.83
CA ASP A 103 -14.19 0.49 -11.76
C ASP A 103 -14.43 1.15 -10.38
N ALA A 104 -14.20 2.47 -10.28
CA ALA A 104 -14.41 3.19 -9.02
C ALA A 104 -15.86 3.10 -8.52
N LYS A 105 -16.85 3.21 -9.40
CA LYS A 105 -18.28 3.01 -9.07
C LYS A 105 -18.56 1.59 -8.58
N ASN A 106 -18.03 0.59 -9.29
CA ASN A 106 -18.23 -0.80 -8.92
C ASN A 106 -17.54 -1.14 -7.58
N ILE A 107 -16.37 -0.57 -7.32
CA ILE A 107 -15.69 -0.65 -6.04
C ILE A 107 -16.53 0.00 -4.93
N LYS A 108 -17.09 1.19 -5.16
CA LYS A 108 -17.99 1.82 -4.18
C LYS A 108 -19.18 0.95 -3.86
N LYS A 109 -19.82 0.39 -4.90
CA LYS A 109 -20.96 -0.51 -4.75
C LYS A 109 -20.60 -1.79 -3.99
N SER A 110 -19.40 -2.32 -4.18
CA SER A 110 -18.96 -3.54 -3.50
C SER A 110 -18.81 -3.39 -1.98
N GLY A 111 -18.73 -2.16 -1.46
CA GLY A 111 -18.67 -1.87 -0.03
C GLY A 111 -17.37 -2.27 0.66
N ILE A 112 -16.27 -2.46 -0.10
CA ILE A 112 -14.94 -2.75 0.50
C ILE A 112 -14.45 -1.56 1.32
N ASP A 113 -13.57 -1.84 2.28
CA ASP A 113 -13.21 -0.89 3.33
C ASP A 113 -12.12 0.09 2.91
N ALA A 114 -11.20 -0.33 2.04
CA ALA A 114 -10.14 0.53 1.53
C ALA A 114 -9.63 0.06 0.16
N VAL A 115 -9.10 1.00 -0.62
CA VAL A 115 -8.35 0.74 -1.84
C VAL A 115 -6.95 1.31 -1.71
N SER A 116 -5.96 0.43 -1.71
CA SER A 116 -4.54 0.81 -1.76
C SER A 116 -4.13 1.04 -3.20
N VAL A 117 -3.52 2.18 -3.48
CA VAL A 117 -3.05 2.57 -4.82
C VAL A 117 -1.59 2.99 -4.72
N ASP A 118 -0.68 2.27 -5.39
CA ASP A 118 0.68 2.78 -5.55
C ASP A 118 0.64 4.11 -6.30
N PHE A 119 1.44 5.08 -5.87
CA PHE A 119 1.51 6.39 -6.50
C PHE A 119 2.96 6.75 -6.82
N VAL A 120 3.27 6.87 -8.09
CA VAL A 120 4.61 7.22 -8.59
C VAL A 120 4.57 8.56 -9.29
N GLY A 121 5.33 9.53 -8.79
CA GLY A 121 5.29 10.92 -9.27
C GLY A 121 6.34 11.25 -10.35
N SER A 122 7.01 10.27 -10.96
CA SER A 122 8.01 10.47 -12.01
C SER A 122 7.75 9.58 -13.22
N ASN A 123 7.58 10.19 -14.40
CA ASN A 123 7.43 9.44 -15.66
C ASN A 123 8.69 8.64 -16.00
N ASP A 124 9.88 9.15 -15.66
CA ASP A 124 11.14 8.44 -15.88
C ASP A 124 11.25 7.21 -15.01
N THR A 125 10.84 7.29 -13.75
CA THR A 125 10.79 6.14 -12.84
C THR A 125 9.77 5.10 -13.32
N ILE A 126 8.60 5.52 -13.79
CA ILE A 126 7.58 4.63 -14.37
C ILE A 126 8.16 3.87 -15.57
N LYS A 127 8.80 4.58 -16.49
CA LYS A 127 9.39 4.02 -17.71
C LYS A 127 10.59 3.10 -17.40
N ASN A 128 11.52 3.55 -16.56
CA ASN A 128 12.83 2.91 -16.43
C ASN A 128 12.86 1.83 -15.32
N ILE A 129 12.09 2.00 -14.24
CA ILE A 129 12.05 1.08 -13.10
C ILE A 129 10.84 0.15 -13.17
N LEU A 130 9.64 0.71 -13.40
CA LEU A 130 8.42 -0.10 -13.50
C LEU A 130 8.29 -0.75 -14.89
N LYS A 131 8.93 -0.17 -15.91
CA LYS A 131 8.86 -0.65 -17.31
C LYS A 131 7.41 -0.71 -17.81
N MET A 132 6.63 0.27 -17.42
CA MET A 132 5.21 0.38 -17.76
C MET A 132 4.97 1.48 -18.81
N PRO A 133 3.98 1.34 -19.69
CA PRO A 133 3.63 2.35 -20.69
C PRO A 133 2.75 3.47 -20.13
N PHE A 134 2.62 3.56 -18.81
CA PHE A 134 1.78 4.53 -18.11
C PHE A 134 2.53 5.81 -17.76
N LYS A 135 1.78 6.82 -17.30
CA LYS A 135 2.28 8.14 -16.91
C LYS A 135 1.79 8.48 -15.49
N VAL A 136 2.37 9.52 -14.92
CA VAL A 136 1.93 10.09 -13.62
C VAL A 136 0.44 10.43 -13.63
N SER A 137 -0.09 10.91 -14.78
CA SER A 137 -1.52 11.20 -14.94
C SER A 137 -2.45 10.00 -14.75
N ASP A 138 -1.98 8.78 -15.03
CA ASP A 138 -2.80 7.57 -14.87
C ASP A 138 -2.96 7.20 -13.39
N TYR A 139 -1.90 7.43 -12.58
CA TYR A 139 -1.96 7.34 -11.13
C TYR A 139 -2.90 8.41 -10.55
N GLU A 140 -2.77 9.68 -10.99
CA GLU A 140 -3.63 10.78 -10.56
C GLU A 140 -5.10 10.50 -10.91
N ASN A 141 -5.40 10.01 -12.12
CA ASN A 141 -6.74 9.66 -12.54
C ASN A 141 -7.35 8.57 -11.65
N THR A 142 -6.58 7.53 -11.30
CA THR A 142 -7.05 6.45 -10.41
C THR A 142 -7.46 7.00 -9.06
N VAL A 143 -6.62 7.82 -8.43
CA VAL A 143 -6.95 8.46 -7.14
C VAL A 143 -8.17 9.35 -7.27
N ARG A 144 -8.22 10.17 -8.33
CA ARG A 144 -9.34 11.08 -8.58
C ARG A 144 -10.66 10.35 -8.71
N TYR A 145 -10.74 9.27 -9.50
CA TYR A 145 -11.97 8.50 -9.69
C TYR A 145 -12.47 7.89 -8.37
N LEU A 146 -11.56 7.35 -7.55
CA LEU A 146 -11.91 6.78 -6.26
C LEU A 146 -12.43 7.86 -5.29
N VAL A 147 -11.79 9.02 -5.26
CA VAL A 147 -12.22 10.15 -4.42
C VAL A 147 -13.56 10.70 -4.87
N GLU A 148 -13.78 10.87 -6.18
CA GLU A 148 -15.05 11.35 -6.75
C GLU A 148 -16.23 10.42 -6.38
N GLU A 149 -16.00 9.11 -6.29
CA GLU A 149 -17.01 8.13 -5.89
C GLU A 149 -17.09 7.95 -4.35
N GLY A 150 -16.30 8.68 -3.58
CA GLY A 150 -16.28 8.60 -2.10
C GLY A 150 -15.78 7.23 -1.59
N VAL A 151 -14.85 6.61 -2.29
CA VAL A 151 -14.14 5.40 -1.85
C VAL A 151 -13.00 5.82 -0.91
N ASN A 152 -12.77 5.04 0.13
CA ASN A 152 -11.62 5.23 1.01
C ASN A 152 -10.34 4.79 0.30
N VAL A 153 -9.69 5.74 -0.40
CA VAL A 153 -8.43 5.52 -1.09
C VAL A 153 -7.25 5.78 -0.17
N VAL A 154 -6.28 4.86 -0.18
CA VAL A 154 -5.04 4.95 0.60
C VAL A 154 -3.86 4.91 -0.38
N PRO A 155 -3.36 6.07 -0.82
CA PRO A 155 -2.18 6.11 -1.66
C PRO A 155 -0.95 5.55 -0.94
N HIS A 156 -0.09 4.86 -1.70
CA HIS A 156 1.18 4.33 -1.24
C HIS A 156 2.32 4.98 -2.04
N ILE A 157 3.24 5.66 -1.37
CA ILE A 157 4.45 6.19 -1.99
C ILE A 157 5.64 5.32 -1.58
N CYS A 158 6.28 4.68 -2.55
CA CYS A 158 7.52 3.93 -2.33
C CYS A 158 8.71 4.88 -2.48
N VAL A 159 9.25 5.33 -1.35
CA VAL A 159 10.35 6.29 -1.28
C VAL A 159 11.66 5.63 -1.71
N GLY A 160 12.41 6.32 -2.56
CA GLY A 160 13.66 5.81 -3.11
C GLY A 160 13.45 4.76 -4.20
N LEU A 161 12.27 4.70 -4.82
CA LEU A 161 11.97 3.71 -5.87
C LEU A 161 12.96 3.77 -7.04
N ASP A 162 13.47 4.96 -7.36
CA ASP A 162 14.53 5.14 -8.34
C ASP A 162 15.91 4.86 -7.72
N ARG A 163 16.22 3.58 -7.52
CA ARG A 163 17.52 3.06 -7.06
C ARG A 163 18.03 3.72 -5.76
N GLY A 164 17.12 4.00 -4.83
CA GLY A 164 17.42 4.59 -3.53
C GLY A 164 17.38 6.11 -3.49
N LYS A 165 17.12 6.79 -4.62
CA LYS A 165 17.04 8.25 -4.73
C LYS A 165 15.61 8.74 -4.65
N VAL A 166 15.39 9.86 -3.98
CA VAL A 166 14.11 10.57 -3.94
C VAL A 166 14.02 11.49 -5.15
N ILE A 167 13.27 11.11 -6.18
CA ILE A 167 13.19 11.85 -7.46
C ILE A 167 11.78 12.37 -7.74
N GLY A 168 10.77 11.49 -7.76
CA GLY A 168 9.39 11.79 -8.11
C GLY A 168 8.45 11.95 -6.91
N GLU A 169 8.91 11.63 -5.72
CA GLU A 169 8.07 11.52 -4.53
C GLU A 169 7.51 12.87 -4.09
N TYR A 170 8.27 13.97 -4.22
CA TYR A 170 7.77 15.32 -3.95
C TYR A 170 6.65 15.71 -4.91
N ASN A 171 6.76 15.37 -6.20
CA ASN A 171 5.70 15.61 -7.17
C ASN A 171 4.44 14.76 -6.83
N ALA A 172 4.61 13.52 -6.37
CA ALA A 172 3.50 12.71 -5.88
C ALA A 172 2.75 13.40 -4.74
N VAL A 173 3.46 13.98 -3.78
CA VAL A 173 2.89 14.75 -2.67
C VAL A 173 2.09 15.96 -3.20
N GLU A 174 2.66 16.77 -4.10
CA GLU A 174 1.97 17.94 -4.65
C GLU A 174 0.71 17.59 -5.43
N ILE A 175 0.70 16.44 -6.11
CA ILE A 175 -0.51 15.94 -6.77
C ILE A 175 -1.55 15.48 -5.74
N LEU A 176 -1.15 14.67 -4.77
CA LEU A 176 -2.06 14.11 -3.77
C LEU A 176 -2.70 15.17 -2.87
N LYS A 177 -2.03 16.30 -2.62
CA LYS A 177 -2.60 17.45 -1.87
C LYS A 177 -3.86 18.02 -2.51
N LYS A 178 -4.13 17.78 -3.78
CA LYS A 178 -5.33 18.24 -4.47
C LYS A 178 -6.59 17.44 -4.06
N TYR A 179 -6.41 16.30 -3.39
CA TYR A 179 -7.47 15.35 -3.07
C TYR A 179 -7.66 15.20 -1.57
N PRO A 180 -8.92 15.08 -1.08
CA PRO A 180 -9.21 14.87 0.33
C PRO A 180 -8.95 13.41 0.74
N ILE A 181 -7.66 13.03 0.82
CA ILE A 181 -7.26 11.71 1.29
C ILE A 181 -7.19 11.67 2.82
N ASN A 182 -7.78 10.64 3.42
CA ASN A 182 -7.81 10.46 4.89
C ASN A 182 -6.55 9.76 5.41
N SER A 183 -5.87 8.99 4.57
CA SER A 183 -4.64 8.30 4.96
C SER A 183 -3.67 8.17 3.79
N LEU A 184 -2.38 8.13 4.13
CA LEU A 184 -1.26 7.98 3.19
C LEU A 184 -0.25 7.01 3.78
N THR A 185 0.20 6.05 2.97
CA THR A 185 1.21 5.07 3.40
C THR A 185 2.54 5.36 2.72
N LEU A 186 3.60 5.47 3.51
CA LEU A 186 4.97 5.55 3.02
C LEU A 186 5.66 4.19 3.14
N LEU A 187 6.21 3.75 2.04
CA LEU A 187 7.08 2.58 1.92
C LEU A 187 8.50 3.06 1.64
N VAL A 188 9.48 2.18 1.77
CA VAL A 188 10.85 2.47 1.33
C VAL A 188 11.32 1.31 0.48
N LEU A 189 11.93 1.62 -0.65
CA LEU A 189 12.48 0.61 -1.55
C LEU A 189 13.28 -0.46 -0.79
N ILE A 190 13.09 -1.73 -1.14
CA ILE A 190 13.90 -2.84 -0.66
C ILE A 190 14.87 -3.22 -1.79
N LYS A 191 16.13 -2.80 -1.68
CA LYS A 191 17.14 -2.94 -2.74
C LYS A 191 17.46 -4.40 -3.12
N ASN A 192 17.21 -5.35 -2.21
CA ASN A 192 17.48 -6.77 -2.47
C ASN A 192 16.68 -7.37 -3.62
N GLU A 193 15.68 -6.65 -4.12
CA GLU A 193 14.88 -7.04 -5.27
C GLU A 193 15.57 -6.73 -6.61
N PHE A 194 16.53 -5.82 -6.63
CA PHE A 194 17.27 -5.47 -7.83
C PHE A 194 18.42 -6.46 -8.11
N LYS A 195 18.67 -6.73 -9.39
CA LYS A 195 19.83 -7.54 -9.81
C LYS A 195 21.16 -6.87 -9.46
N ASP A 196 21.23 -5.54 -9.57
CA ASP A 196 22.37 -4.68 -9.26
C ASP A 196 22.29 -4.04 -7.87
N LYS A 197 21.70 -4.75 -6.90
CA LYS A 197 21.42 -4.30 -5.53
C LYS A 197 22.60 -3.67 -4.80
N ASP A 198 23.82 -4.10 -5.08
CA ASP A 198 25.02 -3.62 -4.42
C ASP A 198 25.38 -2.20 -4.85
N ASN A 199 24.91 -1.76 -6.01
CA ASN A 199 25.06 -0.40 -6.52
C ASN A 199 23.95 0.56 -6.03
N ILE A 200 22.97 0.05 -5.29
CA ILE A 200 21.87 0.89 -4.75
C ILE A 200 22.26 1.36 -3.36
N ILE A 201 22.42 2.67 -3.24
CA ILE A 201 22.72 3.34 -1.97
C ILE A 201 21.49 4.17 -1.58
N TYR A 202 21.00 3.94 -0.35
CA TYR A 202 19.94 4.80 0.19
C TYR A 202 20.50 6.16 0.59
N ASP A 203 19.93 7.21 0.06
CA ASP A 203 20.12 8.55 0.58
C ASP A 203 19.21 8.73 1.81
N ILE A 204 19.73 8.33 2.98
CA ILE A 204 18.96 8.29 4.23
C ILE A 204 18.47 9.68 4.64
N GLU A 205 19.31 10.71 4.48
CA GLU A 205 18.93 12.06 4.86
C GLU A 205 17.81 12.59 3.97
N SER A 206 17.90 12.40 2.64
CA SER A 206 16.81 12.77 1.72
C SER A 206 15.52 12.00 2.02
N ILE A 207 15.60 10.73 2.43
CA ILE A 207 14.42 9.94 2.83
C ILE A 207 13.78 10.53 4.10
N LYS A 208 14.58 10.89 5.11
CA LYS A 208 14.09 11.53 6.35
C LYS A 208 13.47 12.89 6.08
N GLU A 209 14.16 13.73 5.30
CA GLU A 209 13.65 15.04 4.89
C GLU A 209 12.32 14.92 4.15
N PHE A 210 12.21 13.95 3.24
CA PHE A 210 10.96 13.67 2.56
C PHE A 210 9.84 13.25 3.52
N PHE A 211 10.11 12.38 4.48
CA PHE A 211 9.11 11.98 5.50
C PHE A 211 8.60 13.18 6.30
N LEU A 212 9.51 14.06 6.74
CA LEU A 212 9.15 15.31 7.44
C LEU A 212 8.34 16.24 6.55
N HIS A 213 8.70 16.35 5.26
CA HIS A 213 7.95 17.12 4.27
C HIS A 213 6.53 16.58 4.11
N VAL A 214 6.35 15.26 4.02
CA VAL A 214 5.02 14.65 3.92
C VAL A 214 4.17 14.97 5.14
N ARG A 215 4.69 14.82 6.37
CA ARG A 215 3.95 15.17 7.59
C ARG A 215 3.53 16.63 7.61
N LYS A 216 4.41 17.53 7.18
CA LYS A 216 4.11 18.96 7.07
C LYS A 216 3.03 19.25 6.00
N SER A 217 3.05 18.51 4.89
CA SER A 217 2.11 18.66 3.77
C SER A 217 0.72 18.09 4.08
N PHE A 218 0.65 17.10 4.97
CA PHE A 218 -0.55 16.38 5.36
C PHE A 218 -0.67 16.32 6.90
N PRO A 219 -0.88 17.46 7.58
CA PRO A 219 -0.87 17.52 9.05
C PRO A 219 -1.98 16.68 9.69
N ASP A 220 -3.16 16.63 9.08
CA ASP A 220 -4.36 15.96 9.60
C ASP A 220 -4.62 14.59 8.98
N THR A 221 -3.83 14.18 7.98
CA THR A 221 -3.95 12.89 7.31
C THR A 221 -3.25 11.81 8.14
N ILE A 222 -3.88 10.64 8.29
CA ILE A 222 -3.27 9.47 8.94
C ILE A 222 -2.06 9.03 8.11
N LEU A 223 -0.88 9.17 8.66
CA LEU A 223 0.38 8.79 8.00
C LEU A 223 0.86 7.44 8.51
N SER A 224 0.94 6.47 7.61
CA SER A 224 1.36 5.11 7.92
C SER A 224 2.77 4.81 7.41
N LEU A 225 3.64 4.26 8.27
CA LEU A 225 4.89 3.63 7.83
C LEU A 225 4.61 2.16 7.52
N GLY A 226 4.56 1.83 6.23
CA GLY A 226 4.15 0.52 5.75
C GLY A 226 5.17 -0.60 6.00
N CYS A 227 4.76 -1.84 5.69
CA CYS A 227 5.56 -3.03 5.96
C CYS A 227 6.76 -3.20 5.01
N MET A 228 6.62 -2.72 3.78
CA MET A 228 7.66 -2.83 2.74
C MET A 228 8.70 -1.72 2.93
N ARG A 229 9.70 -2.02 3.74
CA ARG A 229 10.86 -1.14 3.98
C ARG A 229 12.07 -1.94 4.45
N PRO A 230 13.30 -1.48 4.19
CA PRO A 230 14.51 -2.05 4.77
C PRO A 230 14.55 -1.79 6.29
N ARG A 231 15.23 -2.65 7.01
CA ARG A 231 15.43 -2.49 8.48
C ARG A 231 16.71 -1.70 8.73
N ILE A 232 16.65 -0.41 8.42
CA ILE A 232 17.75 0.55 8.56
C ILE A 232 17.56 1.29 9.88
N ARG A 233 18.57 1.20 10.77
CA ARG A 233 18.49 1.78 12.11
C ARG A 233 18.31 3.30 12.10
N GLU A 234 18.93 3.96 11.13
CA GLU A 234 18.88 5.41 10.94
C GLU A 234 17.46 5.92 10.62
N LEU A 235 16.58 5.03 10.10
CA LEU A 235 15.18 5.34 9.87
C LEU A 235 14.29 5.07 11.10
N ASP A 236 14.79 4.42 12.14
CA ASP A 236 13.97 4.09 13.31
C ASP A 236 13.59 5.34 14.13
N GLU A 237 14.45 6.36 14.15
CA GLU A 237 14.24 7.61 14.90
C GLU A 237 13.13 8.50 14.36
N ILE A 238 12.77 8.32 13.07
CA ILE A 238 11.67 9.07 12.45
C ILE A 238 10.27 8.51 12.79
N ALA A 239 10.21 7.36 13.45
CA ALA A 239 8.96 6.69 13.82
C ALA A 239 7.91 7.61 14.49
N PRO A 240 8.26 8.58 15.34
CA PRO A 240 7.27 9.45 15.99
C PRO A 240 6.41 10.30 15.05
N ILE A 241 6.82 10.56 13.81
CA ILE A 241 5.98 11.34 12.87
C ILE A 241 4.81 10.53 12.29
N PHE A 242 4.82 9.20 12.40
CA PHE A 242 3.80 8.32 11.86
C PHE A 242 2.73 8.00 12.89
N ASP A 243 1.47 7.98 12.45
CA ASP A 243 0.32 7.57 13.26
C ASP A 243 0.23 6.05 13.35
N ASN A 244 0.53 5.37 12.23
CA ASN A 244 0.53 3.91 12.14
C ASN A 244 1.92 3.40 11.74
N ILE A 245 2.39 2.35 12.43
CA ILE A 245 3.69 1.71 12.09
C ILE A 245 3.48 0.21 11.97
N VAL A 246 3.71 -0.31 10.75
CA VAL A 246 3.56 -1.75 10.49
C VAL A 246 4.84 -2.49 10.83
N ASN A 247 4.72 -3.54 11.63
CA ASN A 247 5.85 -4.37 12.08
C ASN A 247 7.04 -3.50 12.57
N PRO A 248 6.87 -2.66 13.61
CA PRO A 248 7.93 -1.79 14.10
C PRO A 248 9.14 -2.59 14.61
N SER A 249 10.33 -2.02 14.49
CA SER A 249 11.52 -2.53 15.14
C SER A 249 11.47 -2.27 16.67
N LYS A 250 12.28 -3.00 17.43
CA LYS A 250 12.41 -2.73 18.88
C LYS A 250 12.89 -1.31 19.16
N ASN A 251 13.72 -0.74 18.28
CA ASN A 251 14.20 0.63 18.42
C ASN A 251 13.09 1.64 18.14
N MET A 252 12.31 1.48 17.08
CA MET A 252 11.13 2.33 16.82
C MET A 252 10.21 2.40 18.04
N ILE A 253 9.94 1.25 18.66
CA ILE A 253 9.08 1.19 19.86
C ILE A 253 9.69 2.01 21.01
N LYS A 254 11.03 2.04 21.17
CA LYS A 254 11.69 2.85 22.19
C LYS A 254 11.52 4.35 21.94
N PHE A 255 11.59 4.80 20.69
CA PHE A 255 11.39 6.22 20.34
C PHE A 255 9.95 6.69 20.61
N ILE A 256 8.97 5.78 20.51
CA ILE A 256 7.54 6.10 20.68
C ILE A 256 7.12 6.04 22.17
N ARG A 257 7.59 5.04 22.95
CA ARG A 257 7.07 4.70 24.30
C ARG A 257 7.07 5.81 25.34
N ASN A 258 7.90 6.83 25.18
CA ASN A 258 8.09 7.83 26.23
C ASN A 258 7.12 9.02 26.16
N LYS A 259 6.23 9.10 25.16
CA LYS A 259 5.42 10.30 24.92
C LYS A 259 3.95 10.05 24.50
N GLU A 260 3.55 8.82 24.20
CA GLU A 260 2.30 8.55 23.48
C GLU A 260 1.59 7.29 23.97
N SER A 261 0.26 7.25 23.84
CA SER A 261 -0.52 6.02 24.03
C SER A 261 -0.34 5.08 22.82
N ILE A 262 -0.21 3.78 23.09
CA ILE A 262 0.03 2.77 22.06
C ILE A 262 -1.18 1.84 21.98
N VAL A 263 -1.72 1.69 20.77
CA VAL A 263 -2.72 0.67 20.43
C VAL A 263 -2.06 -0.39 19.55
N ILE A 264 -2.29 -1.66 19.87
CA ILE A 264 -1.78 -2.78 19.09
C ILE A 264 -2.92 -3.34 18.25
N THR A 265 -2.72 -3.42 16.95
CA THR A 265 -3.69 -3.97 15.99
C THR A 265 -3.07 -5.07 15.15
N LYS A 266 -3.92 -5.88 14.51
CA LYS A 266 -3.52 -7.01 13.67
C LYS A 266 -4.00 -6.87 12.22
N VAL A 267 -4.27 -5.65 11.78
CA VAL A 267 -4.69 -5.34 10.41
C VAL A 267 -3.55 -4.67 9.63
N CYS A 268 -3.72 -4.46 8.32
CA CYS A 268 -2.70 -3.79 7.51
C CYS A 268 -2.76 -2.26 7.64
N CYS A 269 -1.73 -1.57 7.13
CA CYS A 269 -1.57 -0.12 7.23
C CYS A 269 -2.74 0.70 6.67
N SER A 270 -3.41 0.19 5.63
CA SER A 270 -4.50 0.91 4.96
C SER A 270 -5.84 0.87 5.71
N VAL A 271 -5.96 0.01 6.72
CA VAL A 271 -7.17 -0.18 7.55
C VAL A 271 -6.85 -0.26 9.04
N CYS A 272 -5.68 0.24 9.41
CA CYS A 272 -5.16 0.23 10.80
C CYS A 272 -5.79 1.34 11.65
#